data_d4934fb20c5cb1f355a2c3a9bc4dd387
#
_entry.id   d4934fb20c5cb1f355a2c3a9bc4dd387
#
_cell.length_a   1.000
_cell.length_b   1.000
_cell.length_c   1.000
_cell.angle_alpha   90.00
_cell.angle_beta   90.00
_cell.angle_gamma   90.00
#
_symmetry.space_group_name_H-M   'P 1'
#
loop_
_entity.id
_entity.type
_entity.pdbx_description
1 polymer ?
#
loop_
_entity_poly.entity_id
_entity_poly.type
_entity_poly.pdbx_seq_one_letter_code
_entity_poly.pdbx_strand_id
1 'polypeptide(L)'
;MSPAPVDVVREAPAPFVLLDGIAHVTRSELVGWRNFSEQPFWPALEAAAQAAALHQRWLADFGAHAFLLSLGACRWPDRPLTGRMELRARLLGQTAGAAAYDVQLSLPDSPALSLPVHIGLVPYDDTFRQDILQERYRALFRQLCVQP
;
A
#
# COMPACT_ATOMS: atom_id res chain seq x y z
N MET A 1 -17.53 -5.74 36.80
CA MET A 1 -18.05 -6.15 35.50
C MET A 1 -17.36 -5.34 34.40
N SER A 2 -16.73 -6.01 33.46
CA SER A 2 -15.94 -5.37 32.40
C SER A 2 -16.25 -5.99 31.06
N PRO A 3 -17.34 -5.63 30.40
CA PRO A 3 -17.62 -6.16 29.06
C PRO A 3 -16.72 -5.57 27.97
N ALA A 4 -16.12 -4.41 28.20
CA ALA A 4 -15.40 -3.67 27.20
C ALA A 4 -14.20 -4.39 26.54
N PRO A 5 -13.37 -5.18 27.27
CA PRO A 5 -12.23 -5.84 26.65
C PRO A 5 -12.59 -6.82 25.55
N VAL A 6 -13.76 -7.43 25.62
CA VAL A 6 -14.20 -8.40 24.62
C VAL A 6 -14.58 -7.71 23.31
N ASP A 7 -15.17 -6.54 23.40
CA ASP A 7 -15.57 -5.80 22.21
C ASP A 7 -14.36 -5.20 21.50
N VAL A 8 -13.38 -4.75 22.26
CA VAL A 8 -12.13 -4.25 21.69
C VAL A 8 -11.37 -5.36 20.94
N VAL A 9 -11.39 -6.58 21.44
CA VAL A 9 -10.72 -7.71 20.79
C VAL A 9 -11.44 -8.12 19.51
N ARG A 10 -12.75 -7.92 19.44
CA ARG A 10 -13.54 -8.27 18.25
C ARG A 10 -13.39 -7.27 17.10
N GLU A 11 -13.07 -6.03 17.42
CA GLU A 11 -12.83 -5.03 16.40
C GLU A 11 -11.40 -5.19 15.87
N ALA A 12 -11.27 -5.76 14.68
CA ALA A 12 -10.00 -5.73 14.00
C ALA A 12 -9.61 -4.26 13.77
N PRO A 13 -8.36 -3.87 14.04
CA PRO A 13 -7.94 -2.50 13.80
C PRO A 13 -8.12 -2.12 12.35
N ALA A 14 -8.46 -0.85 12.10
CA ALA A 14 -8.56 -0.34 10.75
C ALA A 14 -7.21 -0.51 10.04
N PRO A 15 -7.18 -0.77 8.73
CA PRO A 15 -5.93 -0.83 7.99
C PRO A 15 -5.13 0.45 8.20
N PHE A 16 -3.84 0.31 8.37
CA PHE A 16 -2.96 1.45 8.47
C PHE A 16 -2.94 2.17 7.11
N VAL A 17 -3.36 3.42 7.07
CA VAL A 17 -3.50 4.17 5.82
C VAL A 17 -2.24 4.99 5.61
N LEU A 18 -1.47 4.65 4.60
CA LEU A 18 -0.17 5.26 4.29
C LEU A 18 -0.22 6.14 3.04
N LEU A 19 -1.28 6.02 2.25
CA LEU A 19 -1.54 6.88 1.08
C LEU A 19 -2.62 7.88 1.43
N ASP A 20 -2.53 9.06 0.85
CA ASP A 20 -3.60 10.07 0.94
C ASP A 20 -4.63 9.92 -0.16
N GLY A 21 -4.26 9.31 -1.29
CA GLY A 21 -5.20 9.04 -2.35
C GLY A 21 -4.63 8.15 -3.43
N ILE A 22 -5.53 7.67 -4.30
CA ILE A 22 -5.20 6.94 -5.53
C ILE A 22 -5.70 7.78 -6.69
N ALA A 23 -4.78 8.18 -7.56
CA ALA A 23 -5.10 9.01 -8.72
C ALA A 23 -5.50 8.17 -9.92
N HIS A 24 -4.99 6.94 -10.04
CA HIS A 24 -5.11 6.16 -11.25
C HIS A 24 -4.79 4.69 -10.97
N VAL A 25 -5.53 3.78 -11.57
CA VAL A 25 -5.27 2.35 -11.48
C VAL A 25 -5.59 1.68 -12.81
N THR A 26 -4.68 0.84 -13.27
CA THR A 26 -4.86 -0.02 -14.44
C THR A 26 -4.33 -1.42 -14.11
N ARG A 27 -4.43 -2.34 -15.06
CA ARG A 27 -3.88 -3.69 -14.85
C ARG A 27 -2.36 -3.70 -14.70
N SER A 28 -1.66 -2.66 -15.20
CA SER A 28 -0.20 -2.61 -15.16
C SER A 28 0.35 -1.73 -14.06
N GLU A 29 -0.44 -0.82 -13.48
CA GLU A 29 0.07 0.11 -12.48
C GLU A 29 -1.02 0.69 -11.61
N LEU A 30 -0.59 1.15 -10.44
CA LEU A 30 -1.39 1.99 -9.55
C LEU A 30 -0.57 3.24 -9.22
N VAL A 31 -1.19 4.41 -9.36
CA VAL A 31 -0.57 5.67 -9.00
C VAL A 31 -1.29 6.22 -7.79
N GLY A 32 -0.58 6.29 -6.68
CA GLY A 32 -1.06 6.90 -5.45
C GLY A 32 -0.28 8.16 -5.14
N TRP A 33 -0.67 8.85 -4.09
CA TRP A 33 0.03 10.06 -3.65
C TRP A 33 -0.08 10.20 -2.14
N ARG A 34 0.89 10.91 -1.57
CA ARG A 34 0.95 11.24 -0.16
C ARG A 34 1.60 12.58 0.04
N ASN A 35 1.03 13.40 0.92
CA ASN A 35 1.62 14.67 1.31
C ASN A 35 2.56 14.46 2.50
N PHE A 36 3.76 15.03 2.39
CA PHE A 36 4.75 14.99 3.46
C PHE A 36 4.97 16.40 4.02
N SER A 37 5.25 16.46 5.32
CA SER A 37 5.53 17.70 6.04
C SER A 37 6.74 17.47 6.94
N GLU A 38 7.94 17.67 6.37
CA GLU A 38 9.22 17.48 7.06
C GLU A 38 9.34 16.13 7.75
N GLN A 39 9.01 15.05 7.03
CA GLN A 39 9.06 13.70 7.55
C GLN A 39 10.32 12.96 7.08
N PRO A 40 10.83 11.99 7.85
CA PRO A 40 11.91 11.13 7.38
C PRO A 40 11.47 10.30 6.18
N PHE A 41 12.42 9.62 5.53
CA PHE A 41 12.13 8.89 4.29
C PHE A 41 11.39 7.57 4.51
N TRP A 42 11.55 6.92 5.66
CA TRP A 42 10.99 5.58 5.86
C TRP A 42 9.45 5.49 5.69
N PRO A 43 8.62 6.50 6.03
CA PRO A 43 7.19 6.41 5.71
C PRO A 43 6.90 6.31 4.21
N ALA A 44 7.80 6.83 3.36
CA ALA A 44 7.65 6.67 1.90
C ALA A 44 7.84 5.22 1.48
N LEU A 45 8.71 4.47 2.15
CA LEU A 45 8.90 3.05 1.88
C LEU A 45 7.64 2.25 2.23
N GLU A 46 7.02 2.56 3.35
CA GLU A 46 5.77 1.93 3.76
C GLU A 46 4.63 2.27 2.80
N ALA A 47 4.56 3.53 2.35
CA ALA A 47 3.55 3.95 1.38
C ALA A 47 3.74 3.24 0.03
N ALA A 48 4.99 3.06 -0.40
CA ALA A 48 5.31 2.33 -1.62
C ALA A 48 4.86 0.87 -1.53
N ALA A 49 5.11 0.23 -0.38
CA ALA A 49 4.67 -1.15 -0.14
C ALA A 49 3.14 -1.24 -0.15
N GLN A 50 2.46 -0.27 0.45
CA GLN A 50 0.99 -0.25 0.45
C GLN A 50 0.43 -0.05 -0.96
N ALA A 51 1.02 0.83 -1.76
CA ALA A 51 0.58 1.05 -3.14
C ALA A 51 0.65 -0.24 -3.96
N ALA A 52 1.77 -0.95 -3.87
CA ALA A 52 1.95 -2.22 -4.58
C ALA A 52 0.99 -3.29 -4.06
N ALA A 53 0.82 -3.41 -2.75
CA ALA A 53 -0.11 -4.37 -2.16
C ALA A 53 -1.56 -4.09 -2.54
N LEU A 54 -1.98 -2.83 -2.55
CA LEU A 54 -3.32 -2.45 -2.98
C LEU A 54 -3.56 -2.77 -4.44
N HIS A 55 -2.55 -2.60 -5.29
CA HIS A 55 -2.66 -2.98 -6.70
C HIS A 55 -2.91 -4.49 -6.85
N GLN A 56 -2.17 -5.31 -6.11
CA GLN A 56 -2.38 -6.76 -6.13
C GLN A 56 -3.76 -7.15 -5.59
N ARG A 57 -4.22 -6.49 -4.54
CA ARG A 57 -5.57 -6.72 -4.01
C ARG A 57 -6.63 -6.36 -5.05
N TRP A 58 -6.45 -5.25 -5.74
CA TRP A 58 -7.38 -4.81 -6.78
C TRP A 58 -7.41 -5.78 -7.96
N LEU A 59 -6.24 -6.25 -8.41
CA LEU A 59 -6.15 -7.24 -9.49
C LEU A 59 -6.84 -8.54 -9.14
N ALA A 60 -6.83 -8.94 -7.87
CA ALA A 60 -7.50 -10.14 -7.36
C ALA A 60 -8.96 -9.88 -6.95
N ASP A 61 -9.51 -8.71 -7.29
CA ASP A 61 -10.84 -8.27 -6.84
C ASP A 61 -11.02 -8.42 -5.33
N PHE A 62 -9.95 -8.09 -4.58
CA PHE A 62 -9.89 -8.20 -3.12
C PHE A 62 -10.15 -9.61 -2.57
N GLY A 63 -9.98 -10.61 -3.42
CA GLY A 63 -10.21 -12.01 -3.06
C GLY A 63 -9.03 -12.76 -2.47
N ALA A 64 -7.91 -12.05 -2.23
CA ALA A 64 -6.72 -12.65 -1.63
C ALA A 64 -6.05 -11.65 -0.70
N HIS A 65 -5.25 -12.16 0.24
CA HIS A 65 -4.45 -11.33 1.14
C HIS A 65 -3.10 -11.01 0.49
N ALA A 66 -2.75 -9.74 0.47
CA ALA A 66 -1.48 -9.26 -0.06
C ALA A 66 -0.63 -8.69 1.06
N PHE A 67 0.66 -8.99 1.05
CA PHE A 67 1.58 -8.54 2.09
C PHE A 67 2.98 -8.27 1.51
N LEU A 68 3.76 -7.45 2.22
CA LEU A 68 5.11 -7.13 1.80
C LEU A 68 6.04 -8.32 2.04
N LEU A 69 6.71 -8.77 0.98
CA LEU A 69 7.78 -9.79 1.08
C LEU A 69 9.13 -9.14 1.28
N SER A 70 9.48 -8.16 0.44
CA SER A 70 10.79 -7.50 0.53
C SER A 70 10.79 -6.16 -0.18
N LEU A 71 11.70 -5.31 0.25
CA LEU A 71 12.06 -4.05 -0.41
C LEU A 71 13.49 -4.18 -0.92
N GLY A 72 13.73 -3.71 -2.15
CA GLY A 72 15.06 -3.65 -2.70
C GLY A 72 15.82 -2.39 -2.29
N ALA A 73 17.05 -2.27 -2.83
CA ALA A 73 17.89 -1.12 -2.53
C ALA A 73 17.34 0.17 -3.17
N CYS A 74 17.43 1.26 -2.42
CA CYS A 74 17.04 2.58 -2.88
C CYS A 74 17.99 3.62 -2.28
N ARG A 75 18.35 4.63 -3.05
CA ARG A 75 19.13 5.75 -2.52
C ARG A 75 18.18 6.73 -1.85
N TRP A 76 18.38 6.91 -0.55
CA TRP A 76 17.54 7.76 0.28
C TRP A 76 18.08 9.18 0.28
N PRO A 77 17.22 10.22 0.19
CA PRO A 77 17.67 11.57 0.40
C PRO A 77 18.04 11.80 1.87
N ASP A 78 19.08 12.62 2.09
CA ASP A 78 19.56 12.94 3.43
C ASP A 78 18.73 14.02 4.14
N ARG A 79 17.67 14.45 3.54
CA ARG A 79 16.85 15.55 4.06
C ARG A 79 15.41 15.09 4.26
N PRO A 80 14.66 15.76 5.16
CA PRO A 80 13.25 15.42 5.35
C PRO A 80 12.45 15.62 4.07
N LEU A 81 11.41 14.78 3.92
CA LEU A 81 10.50 14.87 2.80
C LEU A 81 9.46 15.96 3.04
N THR A 82 9.23 16.78 2.04
CA THR A 82 8.22 17.83 2.07
C THR A 82 7.54 17.92 0.71
N GLY A 83 6.22 18.05 0.72
CA GLY A 83 5.44 18.19 -0.49
C GLY A 83 4.70 16.93 -0.86
N ARG A 84 3.99 17.00 -1.97
CA ARG A 84 3.19 15.87 -2.49
C ARG A 84 4.08 14.90 -3.25
N MET A 85 4.18 13.69 -2.74
CA MET A 85 4.89 12.61 -3.41
C MET A 85 3.90 11.79 -4.23
N GLU A 86 4.23 11.56 -5.50
CA GLU A 86 3.55 10.58 -6.34
C GLU A 86 4.27 9.24 -6.22
N LEU A 87 3.50 8.18 -6.03
CA LEU A 87 4.01 6.82 -5.95
C LEU A 87 3.40 6.01 -7.09
N ARG A 88 4.23 5.63 -8.06
CA ARG A 88 3.79 4.85 -9.22
C ARG A 88 4.26 3.42 -9.08
N ALA A 89 3.35 2.53 -8.68
CA ALA A 89 3.64 1.11 -8.53
C ALA A 89 3.39 0.41 -9.87
N ARG A 90 4.45 0.08 -10.58
CA ARG A 90 4.40 -0.61 -11.87
C ARG A 90 4.66 -2.09 -11.68
N LEU A 91 3.71 -2.90 -12.12
CA LEU A 91 3.85 -4.35 -12.07
C LEU A 91 4.86 -4.80 -13.13
N LEU A 92 5.92 -5.47 -12.69
CA LEU A 92 6.95 -6.02 -13.59
C LEU A 92 6.66 -7.46 -13.99
N GLY A 93 6.09 -8.23 -13.07
CA GLY A 93 5.74 -9.62 -13.31
C GLY A 93 5.09 -10.22 -12.09
N GLN A 94 4.39 -11.34 -12.29
CA GLN A 94 3.71 -12.00 -11.19
C GLN A 94 3.57 -13.49 -11.45
N THR A 95 3.51 -14.23 -10.33
CA THR A 95 3.14 -15.64 -10.29
C THR A 95 1.87 -15.77 -9.45
N ALA A 96 1.43 -17.02 -9.20
CA ALA A 96 0.25 -17.25 -8.36
C ALA A 96 0.45 -16.75 -6.91
N GLY A 97 1.67 -16.73 -6.40
CA GLY A 97 1.94 -16.41 -5.00
C GLY A 97 2.77 -15.16 -4.75
N ALA A 98 3.25 -14.47 -5.79
CA ALA A 98 4.10 -13.32 -5.63
C ALA A 98 4.08 -12.38 -6.82
N ALA A 99 4.38 -11.11 -6.59
CA ALA A 99 4.46 -10.10 -7.64
C ALA A 99 5.68 -9.20 -7.39
N ALA A 100 6.32 -8.79 -8.49
CA ALA A 100 7.44 -7.87 -8.45
C ALA A 100 7.01 -6.52 -9.02
N TYR A 101 7.36 -5.46 -8.32
CA TYR A 101 7.05 -4.08 -8.67
C TYR A 101 8.30 -3.23 -8.73
N ASP A 102 8.26 -2.23 -9.60
CA ASP A 102 9.11 -1.05 -9.50
C ASP A 102 8.23 0.10 -9.07
N VAL A 103 8.47 0.64 -7.87
CA VAL A 103 7.72 1.79 -7.38
C VAL A 103 8.57 3.03 -7.55
N GLN A 104 8.08 3.95 -8.37
CA GLN A 104 8.73 5.24 -8.58
C GLN A 104 8.16 6.27 -7.63
N LEU A 105 9.05 6.91 -6.88
CA LEU A 105 8.72 7.92 -5.88
C LEU A 105 9.15 9.28 -6.44
N SER A 106 8.19 10.16 -6.67
CA SER A 106 8.46 11.47 -7.29
C SER A 106 7.98 12.59 -6.41
N LEU A 107 8.91 13.47 -6.03
CA LEU A 107 8.61 14.74 -5.36
C LEU A 107 8.80 15.88 -6.35
N PRO A 108 8.09 17.02 -6.17
CA PRO A 108 8.39 18.22 -6.94
C PRO A 108 9.87 18.61 -6.77
N ASP A 109 10.50 19.04 -7.84
CA ASP A 109 11.87 19.55 -7.85
C ASP A 109 12.94 18.53 -7.45
N SER A 110 12.63 17.24 -7.50
CA SER A 110 13.58 16.17 -7.19
C SER A 110 13.52 15.08 -8.24
N PRO A 111 14.65 14.42 -8.54
CA PRO A 111 14.62 13.26 -9.42
C PRO A 111 13.77 12.13 -8.82
N ALA A 112 13.10 11.38 -9.68
CA ALA A 112 12.35 10.21 -9.23
C ALA A 112 13.31 9.14 -8.69
N LEU A 113 12.88 8.47 -7.61
CA LEU A 113 13.58 7.34 -7.03
C LEU A 113 12.86 6.07 -7.42
N SER A 114 13.63 5.01 -7.68
CA SER A 114 13.09 3.70 -8.02
C SER A 114 13.31 2.75 -6.86
N LEU A 115 12.25 2.11 -6.41
CA LEU A 115 12.28 1.17 -5.29
C LEU A 115 11.70 -0.16 -5.74
N PRO A 116 12.51 -1.24 -5.78
CA PRO A 116 11.97 -2.57 -6.00
C PRO A 116 11.14 -3.04 -4.82
N VAL A 117 9.93 -3.54 -5.08
CA VAL A 117 9.00 -4.02 -4.06
C VAL A 117 8.49 -5.39 -4.49
N HIS A 118 8.54 -6.37 -3.57
CA HIS A 118 7.96 -7.69 -3.80
C HIS A 118 6.79 -7.91 -2.85
N ILE A 119 5.66 -8.31 -3.42
CA ILE A 119 4.42 -8.53 -2.69
C ILE A 119 4.08 -10.02 -2.76
N GLY A 120 3.77 -10.59 -1.59
CA GLY A 120 3.24 -11.95 -1.51
C GLY A 120 1.72 -11.94 -1.59
N LEU A 121 1.16 -12.98 -2.17
CA LEU A 121 -0.27 -13.16 -2.30
C LEU A 121 -0.64 -14.54 -1.78
N VAL A 122 -1.55 -14.59 -0.80
CA VAL A 122 -2.01 -15.85 -0.21
C VAL A 122 -3.53 -15.88 -0.14
N PRO A 123 -4.15 -17.07 -0.19
CA PRO A 123 -5.58 -17.18 0.05
C PRO A 123 -5.91 -16.71 1.47
N TYR A 124 -7.12 -16.22 1.67
CA TYR A 124 -7.61 -15.94 3.01
C TYR A 124 -7.71 -17.24 3.81
N ASP A 125 -7.50 -17.12 5.11
CA ASP A 125 -7.54 -18.24 6.04
C ASP A 125 -8.13 -17.80 7.40
N ASP A 126 -7.92 -18.59 8.45
CA ASP A 126 -8.44 -18.28 9.79
C ASP A 126 -7.70 -17.10 10.43
N THR A 127 -6.45 -16.86 10.05
CA THR A 127 -5.66 -15.72 10.54
C THR A 127 -5.99 -14.46 9.77
N PHE A 128 -6.04 -14.57 8.43
CA PHE A 128 -6.39 -13.45 7.54
C PHE A 128 -7.77 -13.73 6.97
N ARG A 129 -8.80 -13.29 7.70
CA ARG A 129 -10.18 -13.67 7.42
C ARG A 129 -10.79 -12.85 6.30
N GLN A 130 -11.32 -13.53 5.31
CA GLN A 130 -11.94 -12.91 4.14
C GLN A 130 -13.14 -12.05 4.51
N ASP A 131 -14.00 -12.52 5.42
CA ASP A 131 -15.21 -11.81 5.83
C ASP A 131 -14.94 -10.43 6.45
N ILE A 132 -13.74 -10.25 7.00
CA ILE A 132 -13.33 -8.97 7.60
C ILE A 132 -12.46 -8.18 6.64
N LEU A 133 -11.41 -8.79 6.09
CA LEU A 133 -10.36 -8.09 5.35
C LEU A 133 -10.79 -7.69 3.94
N GLN A 134 -11.54 -8.53 3.25
CA GLN A 134 -11.94 -8.24 1.88
C GLN A 134 -12.74 -6.95 1.78
N GLU A 135 -13.78 -6.82 2.60
CA GLU A 135 -14.62 -5.63 2.57
C GLU A 135 -13.88 -4.40 3.10
N ARG A 136 -13.02 -4.58 4.10
CA ARG A 136 -12.24 -3.48 4.67
C ARG A 136 -11.30 -2.87 3.64
N TYR A 137 -10.56 -3.70 2.91
CA TYR A 137 -9.63 -3.20 1.89
C TYR A 137 -10.36 -2.67 0.66
N ARG A 138 -11.50 -3.26 0.31
CA ARG A 138 -12.32 -2.72 -0.76
C ARG A 138 -12.85 -1.34 -0.42
N ALA A 139 -13.30 -1.14 0.82
CA ALA A 139 -13.76 0.16 1.31
C ALA A 139 -12.62 1.19 1.36
N LEU A 140 -11.45 0.79 1.84
CA LEU A 140 -10.26 1.64 1.85
C LEU A 140 -9.90 2.08 0.43
N PHE A 141 -9.87 1.15 -0.51
CA PHE A 141 -9.54 1.46 -1.90
C PHE A 141 -10.51 2.49 -2.49
N ARG A 142 -11.81 2.29 -2.28
CA ARG A 142 -12.83 3.24 -2.75
C ARG A 142 -12.63 4.62 -2.12
N GLN A 143 -12.35 4.66 -0.83
CA GLN A 143 -12.11 5.92 -0.11
C GLN A 143 -10.91 6.67 -0.69
N LEU A 144 -9.81 5.95 -0.98
CA LEU A 144 -8.62 6.57 -1.54
C LEU A 144 -8.83 7.08 -2.96
N CYS A 145 -9.67 6.42 -3.75
CA CYS A 145 -9.94 6.82 -5.13
C CYS A 145 -10.74 8.13 -5.24
N VAL A 146 -11.49 8.50 -4.21
CA VAL A 146 -12.31 9.74 -4.24
C VAL A 146 -11.63 10.94 -3.61
N GLN A 147 -10.41 10.80 -3.12
CA GLN A 147 -9.65 11.93 -2.57
C GLN A 147 -9.19 12.88 -3.68
N PRO A 148 -9.35 14.19 -3.50
CA PRO A 148 -8.94 15.18 -4.51
C PRO A 148 -7.43 15.32 -4.67
#